data_cdb3c2493e4e4296cbcb3c1549210304
#
_entry.id   cdb3c2493e4e4296cbcb3c1549210304
#
_cell.length_a   1.000
_cell.length_b   1.000
_cell.length_c   1.000
_cell.angle_alpha   90.00
_cell.angle_beta   90.00
_cell.angle_gamma   90.00
#
_symmetry.space_group_name_H-M   'P 1'
#
loop_
_entity.id
_entity.type
_entity.pdbx_description
1 polymer ?
#
loop_
_entity_poly.entity_id
_entity_poly.type
_entity_poly.pdbx_seq_one_letter_code
_entity_poly.pdbx_strand_id
1 'polypeptide(L)'
;YTDSVSFILPLANLFVYSSTLKTITPPPNMAQKKKELTAEFNTKYGVDWVKDAAKGIEYGDRLKKVDDDYLKDDPSYGKMLSGKVTGNSRPRLYGSFGVEYGFDKTGNNFKFISNSLSEGYPTDVESLAVLFNSARAGSFDRGNETQQGGSLAKDMLRPTSSLQIREGDCGSVVGRRVFITKHTHYRYNGSYILVNGKTKIIENTEDYIDKEVIIRSPQYCIEEGDNYCEYCLNVNMKNYKEGLPLLMIEGGGIVLRAKLKSMHKATKKTMYFNILEAIK
;
A
#
# COMPACT_ATOMS: atom_id res chain seq x y z
N TYR A 1 -32.42 2.88 2.92
CA TYR A 1 -31.73 3.57 4.06
C TYR A 1 -31.98 2.84 5.39
N THR A 2 -33.18 2.32 5.63
CA THR A 2 -33.51 1.58 6.86
C THR A 2 -32.75 0.27 7.00
N ASP A 3 -32.52 -0.45 5.90
CA ASP A 3 -31.82 -1.75 5.92
C ASP A 3 -30.34 -1.63 6.25
N SER A 4 -29.69 -0.53 5.83
CA SER A 4 -28.29 -0.28 6.15
C SER A 4 -28.07 0.01 7.63
N VAL A 5 -28.99 0.72 8.28
CA VAL A 5 -28.92 1.04 9.71
C VAL A 5 -29.16 -0.21 10.55
N SER A 6 -30.13 -1.06 10.16
CA SER A 6 -30.43 -2.32 10.85
C SER A 6 -29.28 -3.33 10.80
N PHE A 7 -28.40 -3.23 9.79
CA PHE A 7 -27.19 -4.05 9.66
C PHE A 7 -26.01 -3.48 10.42
N ILE A 8 -25.83 -2.15 10.44
CA ILE A 8 -24.70 -1.48 11.09
C ILE A 8 -24.80 -1.56 12.62
N LEU A 9 -25.98 -1.45 13.20
CA LEU A 9 -26.17 -1.52 14.66
C LEU A 9 -25.73 -2.86 15.29
N PRO A 10 -26.11 -4.04 14.73
CA PRO A 10 -25.60 -5.32 15.21
C PRO A 10 -24.09 -5.47 15.03
N LEU A 11 -23.49 -4.94 13.94
CA LEU A 11 -22.06 -4.91 13.74
C LEU A 11 -21.37 -4.03 14.77
N ALA A 12 -21.90 -2.85 15.11
CA ALA A 12 -21.37 -2.00 16.15
C ALA A 12 -21.34 -2.70 17.51
N ASN A 13 -22.38 -3.49 17.83
CA ASN A 13 -22.41 -4.29 19.05
C ASN A 13 -21.35 -5.39 19.09
N LEU A 14 -20.93 -5.94 17.95
CA LEU A 14 -19.81 -6.90 17.88
C LEU A 14 -18.47 -6.26 18.27
N PHE A 15 -18.30 -4.95 18.09
CA PHE A 15 -17.10 -4.25 18.54
C PHE A 15 -16.95 -4.25 20.06
N VAL A 16 -18.03 -4.33 20.82
CA VAL A 16 -17.98 -4.43 22.28
C VAL A 16 -17.28 -5.72 22.72
N TYR A 17 -17.50 -6.82 21.97
CA TYR A 17 -16.82 -8.10 22.24
C TYR A 17 -15.34 -8.09 21.83
N SER A 18 -14.95 -7.24 20.89
CA SER A 18 -13.53 -7.07 20.50
C SER A 18 -12.71 -6.34 21.57
N SER A 19 -13.36 -5.66 22.51
CA SER A 19 -12.68 -4.98 23.61
C SER A 19 -12.03 -5.92 24.64
N THR A 20 -12.34 -7.22 24.57
CA THR A 20 -11.73 -8.25 25.42
C THR A 20 -10.47 -8.88 24.81
N LEU A 21 -10.11 -8.51 23.57
CA LEU A 21 -8.93 -9.05 22.90
C LEU A 21 -7.63 -8.48 23.50
N LYS A 22 -6.61 -9.31 23.56
CA LYS A 22 -5.26 -8.90 24.00
C LYS A 22 -4.70 -7.72 23.24
N THR A 23 -5.16 -7.50 22.02
CA THR A 23 -4.72 -6.41 21.15
C THR A 23 -4.92 -5.01 21.71
N ILE A 24 -5.83 -4.83 22.69
CA ILE A 24 -6.10 -3.54 23.31
C ILE A 24 -5.53 -3.43 24.73
N THR A 25 -4.90 -4.49 25.25
CA THR A 25 -4.30 -4.53 26.58
C THR A 25 -2.77 -4.51 26.51
N PRO A 26 -2.08 -3.85 27.45
CA PRO A 26 -0.62 -3.93 27.52
C PRO A 26 -0.17 -5.33 27.93
N PRO A 27 1.04 -5.76 27.53
CA PRO A 27 1.67 -6.93 28.10
C PRO A 27 1.79 -6.79 29.63
N PRO A 28 1.46 -7.82 30.44
CA PRO A 28 1.36 -7.71 31.91
C PRO A 28 2.63 -7.16 32.58
N ASN A 29 3.79 -7.46 32.02
CA ASN A 29 5.09 -7.11 32.60
C ASN A 29 5.85 -6.06 31.78
N MET A 30 5.18 -5.28 30.93
CA MET A 30 5.86 -4.33 30.04
C MET A 30 6.74 -3.33 30.80
N ALA A 31 6.22 -2.75 31.89
CA ALA A 31 6.96 -1.77 32.70
C ALA A 31 8.22 -2.37 33.33
N GLN A 32 8.15 -3.62 33.80
CA GLN A 32 9.31 -4.33 34.36
C GLN A 32 10.33 -4.65 33.26
N LYS A 33 9.88 -5.19 32.14
CA LYS A 33 10.74 -5.48 30.98
C LYS A 33 11.44 -4.24 30.45
N LYS A 34 10.76 -3.11 30.46
CA LYS A 34 11.33 -1.82 30.09
C LYS A 34 12.47 -1.41 31.02
N LYS A 35 12.28 -1.57 32.35
CA LYS A 35 13.33 -1.31 33.35
C LYS A 35 14.53 -2.24 33.18
N GLU A 36 14.29 -3.54 33.04
CA GLU A 36 15.34 -4.55 32.80
C GLU A 36 16.17 -4.22 31.55
N LEU A 37 15.48 -3.90 30.44
CA LEU A 37 16.11 -3.56 29.18
C LEU A 37 16.94 -2.26 29.27
N THR A 38 16.41 -1.25 29.98
CA THR A 38 17.14 -0.01 30.20
C THR A 38 18.42 -0.24 31.02
N ALA A 39 18.35 -1.07 32.05
CA ALA A 39 19.53 -1.44 32.86
C ALA A 39 20.56 -2.22 32.02
N GLU A 40 20.12 -3.16 31.18
CA GLU A 40 20.98 -3.87 30.25
C GLU A 40 21.71 -2.91 29.28
N PHE A 41 20.95 -1.98 28.65
CA PHE A 41 21.53 -1.01 27.74
C PHE A 41 22.54 -0.08 28.43
N ASN A 42 22.22 0.37 29.63
CA ASN A 42 23.12 1.20 30.44
C ASN A 42 24.43 0.45 30.78
N THR A 43 24.34 -0.83 31.10
CA THR A 43 25.51 -1.67 31.40
C THR A 43 26.35 -1.93 30.15
N LYS A 44 25.71 -2.19 29.01
CA LYS A 44 26.38 -2.58 27.76
C LYS A 44 26.98 -1.40 27.02
N TYR A 45 26.28 -0.26 26.98
CA TYR A 45 26.61 0.89 26.12
C TYR A 45 26.90 2.18 26.89
N GLY A 46 26.76 2.17 28.23
CA GLY A 46 26.81 3.39 29.05
C GLY A 46 25.48 4.19 28.96
N VAL A 47 25.28 5.15 29.83
CA VAL A 47 24.04 5.96 29.89
C VAL A 47 23.79 6.82 28.65
N ASP A 48 24.83 7.12 27.88
CA ASP A 48 24.77 7.95 26.69
C ASP A 48 24.22 7.25 25.44
N TRP A 49 23.84 5.97 25.54
CA TRP A 49 23.25 5.25 24.40
C TRP A 49 21.99 5.93 23.83
N VAL A 50 21.30 6.71 24.64
CA VAL A 50 20.12 7.50 24.22
C VAL A 50 20.44 8.59 23.18
N LYS A 51 21.73 8.93 23.04
CA LYS A 51 22.25 9.88 22.03
C LYS A 51 22.62 9.20 20.70
N ASP A 52 22.46 7.88 20.61
CA ASP A 52 22.71 7.09 19.42
C ASP A 52 21.38 6.58 18.85
N ALA A 53 20.99 7.08 17.69
CA ALA A 53 19.71 6.73 17.05
C ALA A 53 19.61 5.22 16.77
N ALA A 54 20.70 4.56 16.38
CA ALA A 54 20.71 3.13 16.08
C ALA A 54 20.39 2.30 17.34
N LYS A 55 20.98 2.68 18.47
CA LYS A 55 20.70 2.02 19.77
C LYS A 55 19.30 2.31 20.26
N GLY A 56 18.80 3.52 20.05
CA GLY A 56 17.41 3.86 20.35
C GLY A 56 16.41 3.05 19.53
N ILE A 57 16.71 2.79 18.26
CA ILE A 57 15.91 1.91 17.39
C ILE A 57 16.00 0.46 17.87
N GLU A 58 17.20 -0.06 18.15
CA GLU A 58 17.40 -1.41 18.71
C GLU A 58 16.59 -1.61 20.00
N TYR A 59 16.60 -0.62 20.87
CA TYR A 59 15.81 -0.64 22.10
C TYR A 59 14.31 -0.75 21.82
N GLY A 60 13.79 0.06 20.89
CA GLY A 60 12.39 0.02 20.48
C GLY A 60 12.00 -1.34 19.86
N ASP A 61 12.86 -1.92 19.02
CA ASP A 61 12.64 -3.22 18.40
C ASP A 61 12.62 -4.36 19.44
N ARG A 62 13.44 -4.27 20.46
CA ARG A 62 13.43 -5.25 21.57
C ARG A 62 12.15 -5.15 22.40
N LEU A 63 11.67 -3.95 22.71
CA LEU A 63 10.38 -3.75 23.38
C LEU A 63 9.21 -4.26 22.51
N LYS A 64 9.26 -3.99 21.21
CA LYS A 64 8.28 -4.51 20.27
C LYS A 64 8.24 -6.03 20.28
N LYS A 65 9.39 -6.70 20.36
CA LYS A 65 9.45 -8.16 20.44
C LYS A 65 8.75 -8.70 21.68
N VAL A 66 8.85 -8.02 22.84
CA VAL A 66 8.11 -8.39 24.05
C VAL A 66 6.60 -8.32 23.80
N ASP A 67 6.12 -7.30 23.10
CA ASP A 67 4.71 -7.16 22.74
C ASP A 67 4.27 -8.22 21.72
N ASP A 68 5.07 -8.46 20.71
CA ASP A 68 4.81 -9.49 19.70
C ASP A 68 4.74 -10.89 20.34
N ASP A 69 5.63 -11.21 21.27
CA ASP A 69 5.62 -12.48 22.00
C ASP A 69 4.36 -12.65 22.85
N TYR A 70 3.86 -11.57 23.46
CA TYR A 70 2.61 -11.58 24.20
C TYR A 70 1.39 -11.83 23.32
N LEU A 71 1.43 -11.35 22.07
CA LEU A 71 0.32 -11.41 21.13
C LEU A 71 0.28 -12.69 20.29
N LYS A 72 1.29 -13.55 20.33
CA LYS A 72 1.38 -14.75 19.46
C LYS A 72 0.13 -15.61 19.47
N ASP A 73 -0.50 -15.75 20.63
CA ASP A 73 -1.69 -16.59 20.82
C ASP A 73 -3.01 -15.82 20.61
N ASP A 74 -2.93 -14.55 20.23
CA ASP A 74 -4.14 -13.76 19.97
C ASP A 74 -4.64 -14.00 18.55
N PRO A 75 -5.92 -14.38 18.34
CA PRO A 75 -6.49 -14.62 17.01
C PRO A 75 -6.40 -13.42 16.06
N SER A 76 -6.33 -12.19 16.61
CA SER A 76 -6.21 -10.96 15.82
C SER A 76 -4.76 -10.64 15.40
N TYR A 77 -3.76 -11.34 15.95
CA TYR A 77 -2.34 -11.09 15.67
C TYR A 77 -1.99 -11.22 14.18
N GLY A 78 -2.54 -12.22 13.52
CA GLY A 78 -2.36 -12.41 12.08
C GLY A 78 -2.84 -11.21 11.24
N LYS A 79 -3.91 -10.53 11.67
CA LYS A 79 -4.41 -9.31 11.02
C LYS A 79 -3.47 -8.13 11.24
N MET A 80 -2.83 -8.04 12.41
CA MET A 80 -1.85 -7.00 12.72
C MET A 80 -0.56 -7.19 11.91
N LEU A 81 -0.08 -8.43 11.77
CA LEU A 81 1.08 -8.78 10.94
C LEU A 81 0.83 -8.48 9.45
N SER A 82 -0.39 -8.68 8.97
CA SER A 82 -0.74 -8.42 7.56
C SER A 82 -0.69 -6.93 7.18
N GLY A 83 -0.51 -6.03 8.15
CA GLY A 83 -0.46 -4.58 7.96
C GLY A 83 -1.80 -3.96 7.54
N LYS A 84 -2.90 -4.70 7.62
CA LYS A 84 -4.25 -4.20 7.31
C LYS A 84 -4.91 -3.49 8.48
N VAL A 85 -4.44 -3.75 9.69
CA VAL A 85 -4.77 -2.97 10.88
C VAL A 85 -3.57 -2.08 11.18
N THR A 86 -3.80 -0.87 11.67
CA THR A 86 -2.73 0.05 12.09
C THR A 86 -1.95 -0.51 13.28
N GLY A 87 -1.34 -1.68 13.08
CA GLY A 87 -0.65 -2.48 14.07
C GLY A 87 0.62 -1.85 14.64
N ASN A 88 1.01 -0.69 14.11
CA ASN A 88 2.19 0.03 14.61
C ASN A 88 1.89 1.04 15.72
N SER A 89 0.66 1.14 16.20
CA SER A 89 0.34 2.01 17.34
C SER A 89 0.77 1.42 18.68
N ARG A 90 0.79 0.09 18.82
CA ARG A 90 1.12 -0.59 20.07
C ARG A 90 2.54 -0.32 20.60
N PRO A 91 3.61 -0.33 19.80
CA PRO A 91 4.94 0.02 20.29
C PRO A 91 4.99 1.40 20.92
N ARG A 92 4.29 2.39 20.35
CA ARG A 92 4.19 3.73 20.93
C ARG A 92 3.21 3.79 22.09
N LEU A 93 2.17 2.97 22.05
CA LEU A 93 1.14 2.95 23.10
C LEU A 93 1.68 2.35 24.40
N TYR A 94 2.43 1.25 24.33
CA TYR A 94 2.87 0.49 25.52
C TYR A 94 4.40 0.41 25.69
N GLY A 95 5.17 0.57 24.62
CA GLY A 95 6.62 0.47 24.64
C GLY A 95 7.30 1.84 24.90
N SER A 96 7.58 2.56 23.84
CA SER A 96 8.16 3.91 23.90
C SER A 96 7.80 4.71 22.64
N PHE A 97 7.84 6.05 22.74
CA PHE A 97 7.82 6.88 21.55
C PHE A 97 9.06 6.62 20.67
N GLY A 98 10.19 6.32 21.31
CA GLY A 98 11.41 5.94 20.63
C GLY A 98 12.20 7.14 20.11
N VAL A 99 12.86 6.93 18.96
CA VAL A 99 13.65 7.97 18.30
C VAL A 99 12.75 8.87 17.46
N GLU A 100 12.72 10.15 17.79
CA GLU A 100 11.90 11.16 17.12
C GLU A 100 12.79 12.26 16.53
N TYR A 101 12.53 12.61 15.27
CA TYR A 101 13.36 13.57 14.51
C TYR A 101 12.73 14.94 14.34
N GLY A 102 11.48 15.13 14.77
CA GLY A 102 10.77 16.36 14.52
C GLY A 102 10.59 16.64 13.03
N PHE A 103 11.01 17.83 12.61
CA PHE A 103 11.08 18.20 11.19
C PHE A 103 12.46 17.96 10.56
N ASP A 104 13.41 17.49 11.36
CA ASP A 104 14.78 17.24 10.83
C ASP A 104 14.78 16.00 9.95
N LYS A 105 14.82 16.24 8.65
CA LYS A 105 14.94 15.19 7.64
C LYS A 105 16.39 14.73 7.42
N THR A 106 17.39 15.41 8.00
CA THR A 106 18.81 15.01 7.87
C THR A 106 19.14 13.82 8.77
N GLY A 107 18.32 13.58 9.79
CA GLY A 107 18.54 12.52 10.76
C GLY A 107 19.66 12.80 11.78
N ASN A 108 20.23 14.01 11.74
CA ASN A 108 21.33 14.39 12.63
C ASN A 108 20.81 14.86 13.99
N ASN A 109 19.64 15.49 14.02
CA ASN A 109 18.99 15.96 15.25
C ASN A 109 17.82 15.06 15.57
N PHE A 110 17.97 14.23 16.57
CA PHE A 110 16.90 13.39 17.08
C PHE A 110 16.85 13.45 18.61
N LYS A 111 15.72 13.06 19.14
CA LYS A 111 15.52 12.87 20.58
C LYS A 111 15.00 11.46 20.82
N PHE A 112 15.65 10.73 21.74
CA PHE A 112 15.09 9.46 22.21
C PHE A 112 14.10 9.75 23.36
N ILE A 113 12.86 9.31 23.21
CA ILE A 113 11.79 9.49 24.18
C ILE A 113 11.39 8.12 24.73
N SER A 114 11.78 7.86 25.96
CA SER A 114 11.56 6.59 26.64
C SER A 114 10.09 6.35 27.03
N ASN A 115 9.32 7.41 27.22
CA ASN A 115 7.90 7.32 27.57
C ASN A 115 7.11 6.58 26.49
N SER A 116 6.06 5.89 26.91
CA SER A 116 4.98 5.41 26.05
C SER A 116 3.74 6.28 26.25
N LEU A 117 2.78 6.17 25.33
CA LEU A 117 1.52 6.90 25.45
C LEU A 117 0.73 6.52 26.71
N SER A 118 0.82 5.26 27.15
CA SER A 118 0.20 4.77 28.38
C SER A 118 0.85 5.32 29.65
N GLU A 119 2.11 5.75 29.57
CA GLU A 119 2.83 6.42 30.66
C GLU A 119 2.64 7.94 30.64
N GLY A 120 2.05 8.46 29.56
CA GLY A 120 1.84 9.88 29.33
C GLY A 120 2.94 10.54 28.48
N TYR A 121 2.69 11.80 28.16
CA TYR A 121 3.65 12.61 27.41
C TYR A 121 4.87 12.98 28.25
N PRO A 122 6.04 13.19 27.60
CA PRO A 122 7.21 13.73 28.31
C PRO A 122 6.87 15.10 28.91
N THR A 123 7.45 15.37 30.07
CA THR A 123 7.20 16.63 30.80
C THR A 123 8.16 17.76 30.40
N ASP A 124 9.28 17.41 29.79
CA ASP A 124 10.24 18.40 29.29
C ASP A 124 9.79 18.98 27.93
N VAL A 125 9.89 20.29 27.81
CA VAL A 125 9.41 21.05 26.64
C VAL A 125 10.12 20.63 25.35
N GLU A 126 11.39 20.28 25.42
CA GLU A 126 12.17 19.88 24.25
C GLU A 126 11.67 18.56 23.66
N SER A 127 11.52 17.51 24.48
CA SER A 127 10.99 16.23 24.04
C SER A 127 9.56 16.35 23.51
N LEU A 128 8.74 17.17 24.19
CA LEU A 128 7.36 17.44 23.78
C LEU A 128 7.32 18.13 22.41
N ALA A 129 8.16 19.15 22.20
CA ALA A 129 8.22 19.87 20.94
C ALA A 129 8.69 18.96 19.79
N VAL A 130 9.71 18.13 20.01
CA VAL A 130 10.18 17.17 19.00
C VAL A 130 9.09 16.16 18.67
N LEU A 131 8.41 15.61 19.67
CA LEU A 131 7.32 14.64 19.48
C LEU A 131 6.17 15.21 18.64
N PHE A 132 5.70 16.42 18.95
CA PHE A 132 4.64 17.07 18.19
C PHE A 132 5.08 17.43 16.78
N ASN A 133 6.33 17.88 16.61
CA ASN A 133 6.87 18.19 15.30
C ASN A 133 7.01 16.91 14.44
N SER A 134 7.40 15.77 15.02
CA SER A 134 7.40 14.47 14.33
C SER A 134 5.99 14.05 13.89
N ALA A 135 5.00 14.24 14.76
CA ALA A 135 3.60 13.94 14.41
C ALA A 135 3.08 14.83 13.26
N ARG A 136 3.42 16.12 13.29
CA ARG A 136 3.06 17.08 12.23
C ARG A 136 3.77 16.75 10.91
N ALA A 137 5.05 16.46 10.96
CA ALA A 137 5.83 16.05 9.77
C ALA A 137 5.23 14.79 9.12
N GLY A 138 4.95 13.76 9.93
CA GLY A 138 4.33 12.54 9.42
C GLY A 138 2.91 12.74 8.87
N SER A 139 2.14 13.68 9.42
CA SER A 139 0.82 14.05 8.90
C SER A 139 0.93 14.79 7.56
N PHE A 140 1.86 15.72 7.47
CA PHE A 140 2.12 16.47 6.23
C PHE A 140 2.58 15.55 5.10
N ASP A 141 3.55 14.67 5.35
CA ASP A 141 4.06 13.74 4.35
C ASP A 141 2.95 12.82 3.83
N ARG A 142 2.12 12.25 4.73
CA ARG A 142 0.96 11.44 4.33
C ARG A 142 -0.07 12.21 3.53
N GLY A 143 -0.35 13.45 3.91
CA GLY A 143 -1.25 14.33 3.18
C GLY A 143 -0.76 14.61 1.77
N ASN A 144 0.53 14.93 1.61
CA ASN A 144 1.17 15.20 0.32
C ASN A 144 1.18 13.96 -0.58
N GLU A 145 1.54 12.78 -0.04
CA GLU A 145 1.52 11.52 -0.80
C GLU A 145 0.10 11.16 -1.28
N THR A 146 -0.91 11.37 -0.43
CA THR A 146 -2.31 11.14 -0.80
C THR A 146 -2.76 12.09 -1.91
N GLN A 147 -2.37 13.36 -1.83
CA GLN A 147 -2.67 14.36 -2.87
C GLN A 147 -2.03 13.98 -4.22
N GLN A 148 -0.77 13.55 -4.22
CA GLN A 148 -0.09 13.11 -5.44
C GLN A 148 -0.79 11.89 -6.06
N GLY A 149 -1.19 10.92 -5.24
CA GLY A 149 -1.96 9.77 -5.67
C GLY A 149 -3.30 10.16 -6.30
N GLY A 150 -4.02 11.10 -5.69
CA GLY A 150 -5.28 11.63 -6.21
C GLY A 150 -5.11 12.39 -7.52
N SER A 151 -4.05 13.20 -7.68
CA SER A 151 -3.72 13.90 -8.92
C SER A 151 -3.46 12.90 -10.04
N LEU A 152 -2.60 11.91 -9.80
CA LEU A 152 -2.27 10.90 -10.80
C LEU A 152 -3.51 10.09 -11.24
N ALA A 153 -4.40 9.76 -10.32
CA ALA A 153 -5.66 9.10 -10.67
C ALA A 153 -6.53 9.95 -11.61
N LYS A 154 -6.62 11.27 -11.36
CA LYS A 154 -7.33 12.19 -12.25
C LYS A 154 -6.67 12.31 -13.61
N ASP A 155 -5.34 12.37 -13.66
CA ASP A 155 -4.57 12.48 -14.90
C ASP A 155 -4.71 11.20 -15.76
N MET A 156 -4.93 10.05 -15.13
CA MET A 156 -5.25 8.80 -15.82
C MET A 156 -6.70 8.75 -16.30
N LEU A 157 -7.64 9.29 -15.51
CA LEU A 157 -9.07 9.26 -15.82
C LEU A 157 -9.42 10.19 -17.00
N ARG A 158 -8.86 11.40 -17.01
CA ARG A 158 -9.21 12.43 -18.01
C ARG A 158 -9.04 11.95 -19.44
N PRO A 159 -7.88 11.40 -19.87
CA PRO A 159 -7.70 10.96 -21.25
C PRO A 159 -8.53 9.72 -21.61
N THR A 160 -9.02 8.98 -20.61
CA THR A 160 -9.81 7.75 -20.84
C THR A 160 -11.31 7.96 -20.71
N SER A 161 -11.75 9.13 -20.24
CA SER A 161 -13.16 9.42 -19.96
C SER A 161 -14.07 9.40 -21.20
N SER A 162 -13.51 9.69 -22.37
CA SER A 162 -14.21 9.70 -23.66
C SER A 162 -14.21 8.35 -24.38
N LEU A 163 -13.43 7.37 -23.90
CA LEU A 163 -13.29 6.06 -24.55
C LEU A 163 -14.62 5.29 -24.55
N GLN A 164 -15.02 4.82 -25.74
CA GLN A 164 -16.24 4.06 -25.93
C GLN A 164 -15.97 2.76 -26.67
N ILE A 165 -16.80 1.75 -26.39
CA ILE A 165 -16.76 0.48 -27.08
C ILE A 165 -17.87 0.49 -28.13
N ARG A 166 -17.49 0.25 -29.38
CA ARG A 166 -18.44 0.07 -30.48
C ARG A 166 -18.68 -1.40 -30.73
N GLU A 167 -19.94 -1.74 -30.99
CA GLU A 167 -20.33 -3.09 -31.40
C GLU A 167 -19.87 -3.36 -32.84
N GLY A 168 -19.45 -4.61 -33.06
CA GLY A 168 -19.02 -5.07 -34.37
C GLY A 168 -17.50 -5.03 -34.58
N ASP A 169 -17.09 -5.46 -35.76
CA ASP A 169 -15.70 -5.52 -36.18
C ASP A 169 -15.34 -4.29 -37.00
N CYS A 170 -14.29 -3.58 -36.61
CA CYS A 170 -13.76 -2.44 -37.39
C CYS A 170 -13.10 -2.87 -38.72
N GLY A 171 -12.94 -4.18 -38.99
CA GLY A 171 -12.34 -4.70 -40.20
C GLY A 171 -10.82 -4.59 -40.29
N SER A 172 -10.12 -4.22 -39.21
CA SER A 172 -8.65 -4.16 -39.21
C SER A 172 -8.05 -5.55 -39.53
N VAL A 173 -7.18 -5.59 -40.50
CA VAL A 173 -6.43 -6.80 -40.92
C VAL A 173 -5.05 -6.91 -40.25
N VAL A 174 -4.74 -5.97 -39.37
CA VAL A 174 -3.47 -5.91 -38.63
C VAL A 174 -3.72 -6.24 -37.16
N GLY A 175 -2.79 -6.96 -36.55
CA GLY A 175 -2.85 -7.31 -35.15
C GLY A 175 -1.46 -7.43 -34.50
N ARG A 176 -1.45 -7.67 -33.21
CA ARG A 176 -0.24 -7.86 -32.43
C ARG A 176 0.20 -9.34 -32.51
N ARG A 177 1.45 -9.61 -32.89
CA ARG A 177 2.04 -10.93 -32.78
C ARG A 177 2.32 -11.27 -31.32
N VAL A 178 1.88 -12.43 -30.88
CA VAL A 178 2.03 -12.91 -29.51
C VAL A 178 2.36 -14.38 -29.53
N PHE A 179 3.37 -14.76 -28.75
CA PHE A 179 3.67 -16.15 -28.46
C PHE A 179 2.94 -16.55 -27.17
N ILE A 180 2.04 -17.52 -27.26
CA ILE A 180 1.21 -17.95 -26.13
C ILE A 180 1.94 -19.08 -25.41
N THR A 181 2.27 -18.85 -24.13
CA THR A 181 2.93 -19.86 -23.27
C THR A 181 1.94 -20.50 -22.31
N LYS A 182 2.31 -21.63 -21.72
CA LYS A 182 1.53 -22.31 -20.68
C LYS A 182 1.19 -21.40 -19.47
N HIS A 183 2.03 -20.39 -19.21
CA HIS A 183 1.81 -19.46 -18.09
C HIS A 183 1.01 -18.20 -18.46
N THR A 184 0.80 -17.94 -19.74
CA THR A 184 0.15 -16.72 -20.23
C THR A 184 -1.14 -16.97 -21.01
N HIS A 185 -1.44 -18.21 -21.37
CA HIS A 185 -2.58 -18.55 -22.25
C HIS A 185 -3.92 -18.01 -21.73
N TYR A 186 -4.17 -18.09 -20.43
CA TYR A 186 -5.43 -17.66 -19.81
C TYR A 186 -5.75 -16.17 -20.04
N ARG A 187 -4.73 -15.33 -20.33
CA ARG A 187 -4.90 -13.90 -20.60
C ARG A 187 -5.57 -13.61 -21.93
N TYR A 188 -5.57 -14.58 -22.83
CA TYR A 188 -6.05 -14.41 -24.19
C TYR A 188 -7.42 -15.05 -24.41
N ASN A 189 -8.08 -15.52 -23.34
CA ASN A 189 -9.44 -16.02 -23.41
C ASN A 189 -10.37 -14.93 -23.91
N GLY A 190 -11.21 -15.24 -24.92
CA GLY A 190 -12.11 -14.28 -25.54
C GLY A 190 -11.45 -13.24 -26.45
N SER A 191 -10.14 -13.34 -26.69
CA SER A 191 -9.45 -12.52 -27.69
C SER A 191 -9.74 -13.00 -29.10
N TYR A 192 -9.72 -12.08 -30.05
CA TYR A 192 -9.87 -12.38 -31.47
C TYR A 192 -8.50 -12.48 -32.15
N ILE A 193 -8.29 -13.53 -32.91
CA ILE A 193 -7.07 -13.76 -33.71
C ILE A 193 -7.36 -13.61 -35.19
N LEU A 194 -6.33 -13.25 -35.94
CA LEU A 194 -6.34 -13.22 -37.39
C LEU A 194 -5.74 -14.51 -37.94
N VAL A 195 -6.57 -15.30 -38.62
CA VAL A 195 -6.15 -16.54 -39.30
C VAL A 195 -6.50 -16.43 -40.77
N ASN A 196 -5.51 -16.42 -41.64
CA ASN A 196 -5.71 -16.29 -43.10
C ASN A 196 -6.61 -15.11 -43.49
N GLY A 197 -6.43 -13.96 -42.83
CA GLY A 197 -7.21 -12.75 -43.07
C GLY A 197 -8.63 -12.75 -42.50
N LYS A 198 -9.04 -13.81 -41.79
CA LYS A 198 -10.34 -13.90 -41.12
C LYS A 198 -10.16 -13.80 -39.61
N THR A 199 -11.11 -13.15 -38.98
CA THR A 199 -11.15 -13.01 -37.53
C THR A 199 -11.82 -14.24 -36.88
N LYS A 200 -11.14 -14.83 -35.88
CA LYS A 200 -11.66 -15.97 -35.11
C LYS A 200 -11.48 -15.70 -33.61
N ILE A 201 -12.48 -16.01 -32.80
CA ILE A 201 -12.39 -15.91 -31.34
C ILE A 201 -11.58 -17.11 -30.77
N ILE A 202 -10.80 -16.85 -29.72
CA ILE A 202 -10.15 -17.88 -28.90
C ILE A 202 -11.15 -18.31 -27.82
N GLU A 203 -11.78 -19.46 -28.00
CA GLU A 203 -12.67 -20.06 -26.99
C GLU A 203 -11.89 -20.95 -26.03
N ASN A 204 -10.96 -21.74 -26.55
CA ASN A 204 -10.04 -22.56 -25.76
C ASN A 204 -8.60 -22.08 -25.97
N THR A 205 -8.01 -21.52 -24.93
CA THR A 205 -6.66 -20.96 -24.98
C THR A 205 -5.58 -22.02 -24.96
N GLU A 206 -5.88 -23.25 -24.50
CA GLU A 206 -4.93 -24.36 -24.44
C GLU A 206 -4.51 -24.84 -25.84
N ASP A 207 -5.40 -24.73 -26.82
CA ASP A 207 -5.13 -25.13 -28.22
C ASP A 207 -4.02 -24.28 -28.88
N TYR A 208 -3.72 -23.14 -28.27
CA TYR A 208 -2.74 -22.16 -28.79
C TYR A 208 -1.45 -22.12 -27.96
N ILE A 209 -1.28 -22.98 -26.98
CA ILE A 209 -0.04 -23.05 -26.19
C ILE A 209 1.13 -23.40 -27.13
N ASP A 210 2.25 -22.71 -26.90
CA ASP A 210 3.49 -22.80 -27.70
C ASP A 210 3.32 -22.45 -29.19
N LYS A 211 2.30 -21.63 -29.49
CA LYS A 211 2.06 -21.12 -30.85
C LYS A 211 2.17 -19.59 -30.87
N GLU A 212 2.67 -19.09 -32.00
CA GLU A 212 2.61 -17.69 -32.34
C GLU A 212 1.29 -17.40 -33.03
N VAL A 213 0.57 -16.41 -32.58
CA VAL A 213 -0.70 -15.97 -33.13
C VAL A 213 -0.71 -14.45 -33.31
N ILE A 214 -1.53 -13.98 -34.26
CA ILE A 214 -1.77 -12.56 -34.46
C ILE A 214 -3.10 -12.23 -33.77
N ILE A 215 -3.04 -11.47 -32.67
CA ILE A 215 -4.23 -11.08 -31.89
C ILE A 215 -4.66 -9.70 -32.30
N ARG A 216 -5.97 -9.49 -32.46
CA ARG A 216 -6.57 -8.17 -32.60
C ARG A 216 -6.27 -7.36 -31.35
N SER A 217 -5.90 -6.09 -31.52
CA SER A 217 -5.44 -5.23 -30.43
C SER A 217 -5.95 -3.81 -30.61
N PRO A 218 -6.25 -3.09 -29.50
CA PRO A 218 -6.65 -1.68 -29.57
C PRO A 218 -5.67 -0.79 -30.34
N GLN A 219 -4.37 -1.13 -30.33
CA GLN A 219 -3.32 -0.40 -31.06
C GLN A 219 -3.52 -0.37 -32.57
N TYR A 220 -4.26 -1.34 -33.11
CA TYR A 220 -4.51 -1.49 -34.55
C TYR A 220 -6.00 -1.38 -34.89
N CYS A 221 -6.80 -0.88 -33.96
CA CYS A 221 -8.20 -0.58 -34.22
C CYS A 221 -8.29 0.63 -35.15
N ILE A 222 -9.13 0.51 -36.18
CA ILE A 222 -9.32 1.58 -37.21
C ILE A 222 -10.61 2.37 -36.96
N GLU A 223 -11.25 2.21 -35.82
CA GLU A 223 -12.36 3.09 -35.42
C GLU A 223 -11.86 4.50 -35.21
N GLU A 224 -12.69 5.48 -35.56
CA GLU A 224 -12.33 6.88 -35.45
C GLU A 224 -12.52 7.46 -34.05
N GLY A 225 -11.66 8.41 -33.70
CA GLY A 225 -11.70 9.10 -32.42
C GLY A 225 -11.36 8.22 -31.23
N ASP A 226 -12.11 8.39 -30.16
CA ASP A 226 -11.92 7.66 -28.89
C ASP A 226 -12.73 6.35 -28.85
N ASN A 227 -13.01 5.75 -30.00
CA ASN A 227 -13.79 4.53 -30.10
C ASN A 227 -12.89 3.31 -30.33
N TYR A 228 -13.27 2.19 -29.76
CA TYR A 228 -12.65 0.89 -30.00
C TYR A 228 -13.72 -0.15 -30.30
N CYS A 229 -13.50 -0.97 -31.29
CA CYS A 229 -14.42 -2.08 -31.58
C CYS A 229 -14.23 -3.22 -30.56
N GLU A 230 -15.29 -3.98 -30.30
CA GLU A 230 -15.26 -5.11 -29.39
C GLU A 230 -14.29 -6.21 -29.77
N TYR A 231 -13.98 -6.36 -31.06
CA TYR A 231 -13.02 -7.34 -31.57
C TYR A 231 -11.58 -7.00 -31.24
N CYS A 232 -11.24 -5.70 -31.25
CA CYS A 232 -9.90 -5.25 -30.88
C CYS A 232 -9.68 -5.20 -29.37
N LEU A 233 -10.75 -5.01 -28.57
CA LEU A 233 -10.68 -4.94 -27.12
C LEU A 233 -10.73 -6.31 -26.42
N ASN A 234 -11.35 -7.31 -26.99
CA ASN A 234 -11.71 -8.58 -26.39
C ASN A 234 -13.20 -8.64 -25.96
N VAL A 235 -13.84 -9.76 -26.20
CA VAL A 235 -15.26 -9.96 -25.89
C VAL A 235 -15.60 -9.77 -24.41
N ASN A 236 -14.68 -10.08 -23.52
CA ASN A 236 -14.89 -9.92 -22.08
C ASN A 236 -15.00 -8.43 -21.65
N MET A 237 -14.44 -7.52 -22.44
CA MET A 237 -14.53 -6.08 -22.19
C MET A 237 -15.90 -5.50 -22.53
N LYS A 238 -16.60 -6.10 -23.49
CA LYS A 238 -17.98 -5.72 -23.85
C LYS A 238 -18.94 -5.89 -22.67
N ASN A 239 -18.70 -6.91 -21.85
CA ASN A 239 -19.56 -7.24 -20.71
C ASN A 239 -19.23 -6.44 -19.44
N TYR A 240 -18.25 -5.54 -19.50
CA TYR A 240 -17.89 -4.73 -18.36
C TYR A 240 -18.90 -3.59 -18.17
N LYS A 241 -19.81 -3.77 -17.20
CA LYS A 241 -20.97 -2.89 -16.98
C LYS A 241 -20.63 -1.43 -16.70
N GLU A 242 -19.44 -1.19 -16.21
CA GLU A 242 -19.00 0.12 -15.73
C GLU A 242 -18.21 0.90 -16.78
N GLY A 243 -18.02 0.31 -17.94
CA GLY A 243 -17.39 0.95 -19.10
C GLY A 243 -15.86 0.94 -19.08
N LEU A 244 -15.29 1.19 -20.26
CA LEU A 244 -13.85 1.15 -20.50
C LEU A 244 -13.05 2.15 -19.63
N PRO A 245 -13.51 3.38 -19.37
CA PRO A 245 -12.79 4.32 -18.52
C PRO A 245 -12.53 3.77 -17.11
N LEU A 246 -13.52 3.13 -16.48
CA LEU A 246 -13.38 2.59 -15.14
C LEU A 246 -12.45 1.37 -15.11
N LEU A 247 -12.52 0.51 -16.11
CA LEU A 247 -11.59 -0.61 -16.27
C LEU A 247 -10.13 -0.15 -16.37
N MET A 248 -9.88 0.93 -17.13
CA MET A 248 -8.54 1.53 -17.24
C MET A 248 -8.07 2.09 -15.90
N ILE A 249 -8.96 2.71 -15.12
CA ILE A 249 -8.66 3.21 -13.77
C ILE A 249 -8.36 2.06 -12.82
N GLU A 250 -9.11 0.96 -12.87
CA GLU A 250 -8.84 -0.20 -12.03
C GLU A 250 -7.46 -0.81 -12.33
N GLY A 251 -7.14 -1.01 -13.59
CA GLY A 251 -5.81 -1.47 -14.02
C GLY A 251 -4.69 -0.52 -13.57
N GLY A 252 -4.84 0.76 -13.85
CA GLY A 252 -3.93 1.81 -13.41
C GLY A 252 -3.89 1.94 -11.88
N GLY A 253 -5.02 1.77 -11.21
CA GLY A 253 -5.15 1.80 -9.75
C GLY A 253 -4.39 0.66 -9.05
N ILE A 254 -4.23 -0.49 -9.69
CA ILE A 254 -3.38 -1.58 -9.17
C ILE A 254 -1.92 -1.15 -9.18
N VAL A 255 -1.44 -0.57 -10.29
CA VAL A 255 -0.08 -0.06 -10.43
C VAL A 255 0.17 1.09 -9.46
N LEU A 256 -0.79 2.01 -9.35
CA LEU A 256 -0.73 3.15 -8.44
C LEU A 256 -0.67 2.70 -6.97
N ARG A 257 -1.51 1.76 -6.57
CA ARG A 257 -1.49 1.18 -5.21
C ARG A 257 -0.17 0.49 -4.90
N ALA A 258 0.40 -0.24 -5.86
CA ALA A 258 1.71 -0.86 -5.71
C ALA A 258 2.82 0.20 -5.54
N LYS A 259 2.77 1.28 -6.33
CA LYS A 259 3.71 2.41 -6.23
C LYS A 259 3.56 3.15 -4.91
N LEU A 260 2.35 3.50 -4.48
CA LEU A 260 2.09 4.14 -3.19
C LEU A 260 2.55 3.27 -2.02
N LYS A 261 2.29 1.96 -2.06
CA LYS A 261 2.77 1.02 -1.05
C LYS A 261 4.30 0.95 -1.00
N SER A 262 4.95 1.03 -2.15
CA SER A 262 6.42 1.11 -2.26
C SER A 262 6.95 2.43 -1.68
N MET A 263 6.31 3.56 -2.00
CA MET A 263 6.66 4.88 -1.47
C MET A 263 6.49 4.94 0.05
N HIS A 264 5.37 4.45 0.59
CA HIS A 264 5.14 4.37 2.05
C HIS A 264 6.17 3.48 2.78
N LYS A 265 6.74 2.49 2.09
CA LYS A 265 7.85 1.69 2.63
C LYS A 265 9.18 2.41 2.49
N ALA A 266 9.38 3.20 1.44
CA ALA A 266 10.61 3.92 1.15
C ALA A 266 10.80 5.17 2.03
N THR A 267 9.70 5.77 2.54
CA THR A 267 9.77 6.90 3.50
C THR A 267 10.55 6.57 4.79
N LYS A 268 10.80 5.29 5.06
CA LYS A 268 11.74 4.86 6.11
C LYS A 268 13.23 4.94 5.71
N LYS A 269 13.53 5.21 4.43
CA LYS A 269 14.88 5.42 3.90
C LYS A 269 14.86 6.69 3.06
N THR A 270 14.87 7.84 3.69
CA THR A 270 15.01 9.12 3.01
C THR A 270 16.45 9.22 2.50
N MET A 271 16.66 9.04 1.20
CA MET A 271 17.90 9.44 0.57
C MET A 271 17.80 10.93 0.25
N TYR A 272 18.61 11.72 0.91
CA TYR A 272 18.71 13.14 0.61
C TYR A 272 19.46 13.32 -0.71
N PHE A 273 18.80 13.99 -1.63
CA PHE A 273 19.38 14.40 -2.90
C PHE A 273 19.80 15.87 -2.78
N ASN A 274 21.07 16.13 -2.79
CA ASN A 274 21.54 17.53 -2.86
C ASN A 274 21.39 18.00 -4.30
N ILE A 275 20.35 18.80 -4.58
CA ILE A 275 20.06 19.33 -5.91
C ILE A 275 21.25 20.13 -6.45
N LEU A 276 22.00 20.83 -5.58
CA LEU A 276 23.14 21.64 -5.99
C LEU A 276 24.38 20.82 -6.39
N GLU A 277 24.48 19.58 -5.94
CA GLU A 277 25.51 18.63 -6.38
C GLU A 277 25.13 17.87 -7.65
N ALA A 278 23.83 17.69 -7.90
CA ALA A 278 23.33 16.98 -9.07
C ALA A 278 23.27 17.84 -10.34
N ILE A 279 23.40 19.17 -10.22
CA ILE A 279 23.40 20.13 -11.33
C ILE A 279 24.82 20.50 -11.77
N LYS A 280 25.85 19.99 -11.10
CA LYS A 280 27.24 20.08 -11.56
C LYS A 280 27.57 18.90 -12.47
#